data_9c009446f75a02850995ad711f682c3c
#
_entry.id   9c009446f75a02850995ad711f682c3c
#
_cell.length_a   1.000
_cell.length_b   1.000
_cell.length_c   1.000
_cell.angle_alpha   90.00
_cell.angle_beta   90.00
_cell.angle_gamma   90.00
#
_symmetry.space_group_name_H-M   'P 1'
#
loop_
_entity.id
_entity.type
_entity.pdbx_description
1 polymer ?
#
loop_
_entity_poly.entity_id
_entity_poly.type
_entity_poly.pdbx_seq_one_letter_code
_entity_poly.pdbx_strand_id
1 'polypeptide(L)'
;MKTLLAACALILMLAADACAGRIVQGLVRAVYDGDTVLLATREESRLKVRLYGIDAPETPKPGMPGQPFSVISKRTLMFKIMGRTVSAEIMDSDQYHRAVAVLRYNGRDINREMVAEGMAWACRQYLNGPYASDYIGLEERARARHKGLWRDHNPLPPWEFRHALQGGKRRRSHH
;
A
#
# COMPACT_ATOMS: atom_id res chain seq x y z
N MET A 1 -31.02 -40.25 -3.49
CA MET A 1 -29.59 -40.05 -3.21
C MET A 1 -28.83 -39.20 -4.26
N LYS A 2 -29.06 -39.40 -5.57
CA LYS A 2 -28.38 -38.61 -6.63
C LYS A 2 -28.74 -37.10 -6.63
N THR A 3 -29.95 -36.74 -6.28
CA THR A 3 -30.40 -35.32 -6.21
C THR A 3 -29.84 -34.56 -5.01
N LEU A 4 -29.59 -35.19 -3.86
CA LEU A 4 -28.97 -34.57 -2.69
C LEU A 4 -27.48 -34.25 -2.91
N LEU A 5 -26.76 -35.14 -3.62
CA LEU A 5 -25.35 -34.91 -3.95
C LEU A 5 -25.14 -33.75 -4.93
N ALA A 6 -26.06 -33.55 -5.88
CA ALA A 6 -26.01 -32.41 -6.81
C ALA A 6 -26.28 -31.09 -6.12
N ALA A 7 -27.19 -31.03 -5.14
CA ALA A 7 -27.46 -29.83 -4.36
C ALA A 7 -26.29 -29.44 -3.47
N CYS A 8 -25.62 -30.39 -2.82
CA CYS A 8 -24.41 -30.11 -2.02
C CYS A 8 -23.24 -29.62 -2.88
N ALA A 9 -23.04 -30.16 -4.09
CA ALA A 9 -21.98 -29.68 -4.99
C ALA A 9 -22.23 -28.25 -5.49
N LEU A 10 -23.50 -27.88 -5.73
CA LEU A 10 -23.85 -26.51 -6.14
C LEU A 10 -23.67 -25.50 -5.02
N ILE A 11 -23.99 -25.87 -3.78
CA ILE A 11 -23.78 -25.02 -2.60
C ILE A 11 -22.29 -24.83 -2.32
N LEU A 12 -21.44 -25.84 -2.53
CA LEU A 12 -19.99 -25.70 -2.37
C LEU A 12 -19.37 -24.78 -3.43
N MET A 13 -19.90 -24.75 -4.67
CA MET A 13 -19.42 -23.83 -5.70
C MET A 13 -19.79 -22.36 -5.41
N LEU A 14 -20.94 -22.09 -4.79
CA LEU A 14 -21.34 -20.74 -4.40
C LEU A 14 -20.59 -20.20 -3.17
N ALA A 15 -20.01 -21.07 -2.34
CA ALA A 15 -19.23 -20.66 -1.17
C ALA A 15 -17.76 -20.28 -1.50
N ALA A 16 -17.25 -20.62 -2.68
CA ALA A 16 -15.87 -20.33 -3.08
C ALA A 16 -15.65 -18.86 -3.47
N ASP A 17 -16.70 -18.13 -3.84
CA ASP A 17 -16.59 -16.69 -4.21
C ASP A 17 -16.56 -15.72 -3.02
N ALA A 18 -16.82 -16.18 -1.81
CA ALA A 18 -16.91 -15.32 -0.62
C ALA A 18 -15.56 -14.89 -0.03
N CYS A 19 -14.43 -15.37 -0.54
CA CYS A 19 -13.09 -15.07 -0.03
C CYS A 19 -12.18 -14.35 -1.06
N ALA A 20 -12.66 -14.09 -2.27
CA ALA A 20 -11.95 -13.27 -3.24
C ALA A 20 -12.16 -11.80 -2.91
N GLY A 21 -11.10 -11.09 -2.46
CA GLY A 21 -11.13 -9.65 -2.25
C GLY A 21 -11.71 -8.93 -3.47
N ARG A 22 -12.53 -7.89 -3.26
CA ARG A 22 -13.13 -7.10 -4.35
C ARG A 22 -12.01 -6.50 -5.23
N ILE A 23 -11.97 -6.88 -6.50
CA ILE A 23 -11.02 -6.33 -7.47
C ILE A 23 -11.67 -5.19 -8.24
N VAL A 24 -11.02 -4.01 -8.24
CA VAL A 24 -11.48 -2.81 -8.94
C VAL A 24 -10.42 -2.39 -9.96
N GLN A 25 -10.84 -2.15 -11.21
CA GLN A 25 -9.97 -1.59 -12.25
C GLN A 25 -10.05 -0.06 -12.21
N GLY A 26 -8.89 0.62 -12.27
CA GLY A 26 -8.89 2.08 -12.26
C GLY A 26 -7.67 2.71 -12.93
N LEU A 27 -7.88 3.85 -13.58
CA LEU A 27 -6.83 4.67 -14.15
C LEU A 27 -6.16 5.49 -13.04
N VAL A 28 -4.85 5.38 -12.90
CA VAL A 28 -4.08 6.20 -11.92
C VAL A 28 -4.02 7.64 -12.39
N ARG A 29 -4.71 8.53 -11.67
CA ARG A 29 -4.83 9.97 -11.97
C ARG A 29 -3.84 10.83 -11.18
N ALA A 30 -3.45 10.37 -9.99
CA ALA A 30 -2.46 11.05 -9.16
C ALA A 30 -1.72 10.06 -8.26
N VAL A 31 -0.48 10.41 -7.91
CA VAL A 31 0.32 9.77 -6.87
C VAL A 31 0.63 10.84 -5.83
N TYR A 32 0.20 10.65 -4.58
CA TYR A 32 0.38 11.63 -3.51
C TYR A 32 1.73 11.47 -2.81
N ASP A 33 2.10 10.22 -2.53
CA ASP A 33 3.37 9.79 -1.92
C ASP A 33 3.74 8.39 -2.41
N GLY A 34 4.69 7.72 -1.77
CA GLY A 34 5.18 6.41 -2.21
C GLY A 34 4.23 5.24 -1.93
N ASP A 35 3.08 5.48 -1.30
CA ASP A 35 2.09 4.44 -0.96
C ASP A 35 0.63 4.87 -1.12
N THR A 36 0.38 6.05 -1.68
CA THR A 36 -0.98 6.58 -1.81
C THR A 36 -1.24 7.14 -3.20
N VAL A 37 -2.30 6.66 -3.85
CA VAL A 37 -2.70 7.05 -5.21
C VAL A 37 -4.16 7.44 -5.29
N LEU A 38 -4.54 8.09 -6.40
CA LEU A 38 -5.92 8.35 -6.79
C LEU A 38 -6.23 7.56 -8.05
N LEU A 39 -7.25 6.74 -8.00
CA LEU A 39 -7.79 6.01 -9.14
C LEU A 39 -9.09 6.68 -9.62
N ALA A 40 -9.31 6.70 -10.93
CA ALA A 40 -10.61 6.87 -11.54
C ALA A 40 -11.12 5.49 -11.96
N THR A 41 -12.22 5.05 -11.41
CA THR A 41 -12.88 3.76 -11.71
C THR A 41 -14.18 4.00 -12.48
N ARG A 42 -14.88 2.92 -12.85
CA ARG A 42 -16.20 3.03 -13.48
C ARG A 42 -17.27 3.50 -12.49
N GLU A 43 -17.16 3.04 -11.23
CA GLU A 43 -18.13 3.36 -10.17
C GLU A 43 -17.80 4.69 -9.50
N GLU A 44 -16.50 5.01 -9.36
CA GLU A 44 -16.03 6.19 -8.66
C GLU A 44 -15.02 6.97 -9.49
N SER A 45 -15.30 8.25 -9.74
CA SER A 45 -14.34 9.13 -10.41
C SER A 45 -13.09 9.41 -9.57
N ARG A 46 -13.13 9.18 -8.25
CA ARG A 46 -12.08 9.54 -7.28
C ARG A 46 -11.98 8.50 -6.15
N LEU A 47 -11.44 7.34 -6.42
CA LEU A 47 -11.11 6.35 -5.40
C LEU A 47 -9.68 6.58 -4.89
N LYS A 48 -9.54 7.03 -3.64
CA LYS A 48 -8.23 7.16 -3.00
C LYS A 48 -7.81 5.80 -2.44
N VAL A 49 -6.62 5.35 -2.84
CA VAL A 49 -6.10 4.03 -2.46
C VAL A 49 -4.79 4.21 -1.70
N ARG A 50 -4.70 3.55 -0.54
CA ARG A 50 -3.45 3.30 0.18
C ARG A 50 -2.96 1.89 -0.14
N LEU A 51 -1.71 1.76 -0.48
CA LEU A 51 -1.10 0.47 -0.78
C LEU A 51 -1.04 -0.39 0.49
N TYR A 52 -1.63 -1.59 0.42
CA TYR A 52 -1.70 -2.54 1.53
C TYR A 52 -0.31 -2.99 1.98
N GLY A 53 -0.13 -3.08 3.29
CA GLY A 53 1.03 -3.70 3.92
C GLY A 53 2.35 -2.96 3.80
N ILE A 54 2.36 -1.74 3.23
CA ILE A 54 3.56 -0.91 3.11
C ILE A 54 3.38 0.48 3.71
N ASP A 55 4.48 1.14 4.07
CA ASP A 55 4.49 2.52 4.55
C ASP A 55 5.69 3.24 3.94
N ALA A 56 5.43 4.26 3.14
CA ALA A 56 6.46 5.01 2.43
C ALA A 56 6.83 6.29 3.18
N PRO A 57 8.07 6.80 2.99
CA PRO A 57 8.48 8.07 3.58
C PRO A 57 7.52 9.21 3.21
N GLU A 58 7.13 10.00 4.23
CA GLU A 58 6.17 11.11 4.10
C GLU A 58 6.70 12.23 3.20
N THR A 59 5.95 12.59 2.16
CA THR A 59 6.28 13.75 1.32
C THR A 59 6.05 15.06 2.05
N PRO A 60 6.81 16.13 1.74
CA PRO A 60 6.59 17.44 2.37
C PRO A 60 5.19 17.97 2.07
N LYS A 61 4.59 18.61 3.07
CA LYS A 61 3.27 19.26 3.00
C LYS A 61 3.39 20.67 3.61
N PRO A 62 2.47 21.60 3.32
CA PRO A 62 2.49 22.92 3.97
C PRO A 62 2.59 22.80 5.50
N GLY A 63 3.64 23.39 6.07
CA GLY A 63 3.91 23.35 7.51
C GLY A 63 4.44 22.01 8.06
N MET A 64 4.77 21.05 7.18
CA MET A 64 5.37 19.77 7.55
C MET A 64 6.58 19.45 6.66
N PRO A 65 7.77 19.19 7.24
CA PRO A 65 8.92 18.73 6.46
C PRO A 65 8.63 17.32 5.90
N GLY A 66 9.26 17.00 4.77
CA GLY A 66 9.27 15.64 4.26
C GLY A 66 10.36 14.80 4.92
N GLN A 67 10.21 13.47 4.82
CA GLN A 67 11.28 12.55 5.19
C GLN A 67 12.33 12.43 4.08
N PRO A 68 13.58 12.07 4.41
CA PRO A 68 14.55 11.60 3.42
C PRO A 68 13.93 10.51 2.54
N PHE A 69 14.31 10.45 1.28
CA PHE A 69 13.81 9.52 0.26
C PHE A 69 12.33 9.65 -0.14
N SER A 70 11.51 10.49 0.52
CA SER A 70 10.08 10.62 0.19
C SER A 70 9.82 11.00 -1.26
N VAL A 71 10.58 11.96 -1.79
CA VAL A 71 10.45 12.40 -3.19
C VAL A 71 10.85 11.29 -4.18
N ILE A 72 11.89 10.52 -3.86
CA ILE A 72 12.35 9.41 -4.69
C ILE A 72 11.30 8.30 -4.67
N SER A 73 10.81 7.93 -3.49
CA SER A 73 9.75 6.93 -3.32
C SER A 73 8.50 7.29 -4.14
N LYS A 74 7.99 8.52 -4.00
CA LYS A 74 6.86 9.02 -4.80
C LYS A 74 7.13 8.94 -6.31
N ARG A 75 8.30 9.39 -6.77
CA ARG A 75 8.69 9.35 -8.19
C ARG A 75 8.78 7.92 -8.71
N THR A 76 9.28 6.99 -7.91
CA THR A 76 9.34 5.57 -8.27
C THR A 76 7.96 5.01 -8.49
N LEU A 77 7.01 5.27 -7.58
CA LEU A 77 5.62 4.84 -7.77
C LEU A 77 4.98 5.50 -8.99
N MET A 78 5.20 6.81 -9.20
CA MET A 78 4.72 7.52 -10.40
C MET A 78 5.24 6.86 -11.68
N PHE A 79 6.54 6.57 -11.76
CA PHE A 79 7.14 5.96 -12.94
C PHE A 79 6.53 4.59 -13.25
N LYS A 80 6.18 3.81 -12.22
CA LYS A 80 5.58 2.49 -12.37
C LYS A 80 4.15 2.52 -12.92
N ILE A 81 3.32 3.45 -12.43
CA ILE A 81 1.86 3.33 -12.64
C ILE A 81 1.12 4.63 -13.02
N MET A 82 1.75 5.80 -13.05
CA MET A 82 1.05 7.04 -13.41
C MET A 82 0.48 6.96 -14.83
N GLY A 83 -0.81 7.29 -14.99
CA GLY A 83 -1.52 7.21 -16.26
C GLY A 83 -1.79 5.78 -16.75
N ARG A 84 -1.58 4.76 -15.93
CA ARG A 84 -1.85 3.36 -16.25
C ARG A 84 -3.16 2.91 -15.60
N THR A 85 -3.85 2.00 -16.26
CA THR A 85 -4.98 1.27 -15.66
C THR A 85 -4.41 0.12 -14.85
N VAL A 86 -4.68 0.14 -13.55
CA VAL A 86 -4.23 -0.88 -12.59
C VAL A 86 -5.41 -1.67 -12.05
N SER A 87 -5.12 -2.86 -11.55
CA SER A 87 -6.04 -3.68 -10.78
C SER A 87 -5.79 -3.44 -9.29
N ALA A 88 -6.80 -3.06 -8.54
CA ALA A 88 -6.75 -2.87 -7.10
C ALA A 88 -7.54 -4.01 -6.42
N GLU A 89 -6.83 -4.91 -5.76
CA GLU A 89 -7.40 -5.95 -4.90
C GLU A 89 -7.66 -5.31 -3.54
N ILE A 90 -8.93 -5.01 -3.24
CA ILE A 90 -9.33 -4.31 -2.02
C ILE A 90 -9.25 -5.28 -0.84
N MET A 91 -8.39 -4.98 0.10
CA MET A 91 -8.17 -5.76 1.33
C MET A 91 -8.98 -5.20 2.50
N ASP A 92 -9.14 -3.86 2.57
CA ASP A 92 -9.79 -3.17 3.68
C ASP A 92 -10.13 -1.72 3.31
N SER A 93 -10.75 -0.99 4.24
CA SER A 93 -10.94 0.46 4.20
C SER A 93 -10.43 1.08 5.50
N ASP A 94 -9.62 2.11 5.40
CA ASP A 94 -9.07 2.76 6.59
C ASP A 94 -10.00 3.83 7.19
N GLN A 95 -9.64 4.33 8.38
CA GLN A 95 -10.40 5.36 9.10
C GLN A 95 -10.55 6.70 8.35
N TYR A 96 -9.80 6.90 7.26
CA TYR A 96 -9.87 8.08 6.40
C TYR A 96 -10.66 7.81 5.11
N HIS A 97 -11.43 6.73 5.06
CA HIS A 97 -12.21 6.28 3.90
C HIS A 97 -11.35 6.05 2.63
N ARG A 98 -10.07 5.66 2.80
CA ARG A 98 -9.25 5.19 1.70
C ARG A 98 -9.42 3.68 1.55
N ALA A 99 -9.55 3.22 0.32
CA ALA A 99 -9.41 1.78 0.05
C ALA A 99 -7.97 1.35 0.34
N VAL A 100 -7.79 0.27 1.08
CA VAL A 100 -6.48 -0.35 1.32
C VAL A 100 -6.35 -1.53 0.38
N ALA A 101 -5.39 -1.50 -0.57
CA ALA A 101 -5.36 -2.46 -1.66
C ALA A 101 -3.95 -2.89 -2.07
N VAL A 102 -3.87 -4.10 -2.63
CA VAL A 102 -2.72 -4.53 -3.43
C VAL A 102 -2.94 -4.05 -4.87
N LEU A 103 -2.02 -3.25 -5.39
CA LEU A 103 -2.08 -2.78 -6.77
C LEU A 103 -1.29 -3.69 -7.71
N ARG A 104 -1.94 -4.11 -8.80
CA ARG A 104 -1.29 -4.90 -9.84
C ARG A 104 -1.32 -4.16 -11.19
N TYR A 105 -0.19 -4.19 -11.89
CA TYR A 105 -0.06 -3.68 -13.25
C TYR A 105 0.69 -4.69 -14.12
N ASN A 106 0.06 -5.16 -15.17
CA ASN A 106 0.60 -6.22 -16.05
C ASN A 106 1.09 -7.45 -15.26
N GLY A 107 0.28 -7.93 -14.32
CA GLY A 107 0.59 -9.08 -13.47
C GLY A 107 1.61 -8.83 -12.35
N ARG A 108 2.26 -7.66 -12.32
CA ARG A 108 3.25 -7.28 -11.30
C ARG A 108 2.56 -6.72 -10.06
N ASP A 109 2.98 -7.14 -8.88
CA ASP A 109 2.58 -6.56 -7.60
C ASP A 109 3.43 -5.31 -7.32
N ILE A 110 2.79 -4.14 -7.40
CA ILE A 110 3.47 -2.84 -7.25
C ILE A 110 3.87 -2.58 -5.80
N ASN A 111 3.04 -2.99 -4.83
CA ASN A 111 3.36 -2.87 -3.40
C ASN A 111 4.65 -3.64 -3.08
N ARG A 112 4.72 -4.88 -3.55
CA ARG A 112 5.88 -5.76 -3.44
C ARG A 112 7.15 -5.14 -4.02
N GLU A 113 7.05 -4.54 -5.19
CA GLU A 113 8.18 -3.89 -5.85
C GLU A 113 8.69 -2.68 -5.06
N MET A 114 7.80 -1.86 -4.50
CA MET A 114 8.20 -0.71 -3.69
C MET A 114 9.03 -1.13 -2.48
N VAL A 115 8.68 -2.25 -1.83
CA VAL A 115 9.48 -2.82 -0.73
C VAL A 115 10.82 -3.37 -1.23
N ALA A 116 10.79 -4.16 -2.30
CA ALA A 116 11.99 -4.82 -2.85
C ALA A 116 13.06 -3.83 -3.35
N GLU A 117 12.63 -2.62 -3.76
CA GLU A 117 13.50 -1.54 -4.21
C GLU A 117 13.93 -0.60 -3.07
N GLY A 118 13.45 -0.84 -1.85
CA GLY A 118 13.72 0.00 -0.68
C GLY A 118 13.06 1.36 -0.77
N MET A 119 11.88 1.45 -1.39
CA MET A 119 11.09 2.68 -1.51
C MET A 119 10.01 2.79 -0.44
N ALA A 120 9.71 1.70 0.27
CA ALA A 120 8.77 1.63 1.38
C ALA A 120 9.21 0.59 2.40
N TRP A 121 8.72 0.75 3.64
CA TRP A 121 8.81 -0.22 4.71
C TRP A 121 7.72 -1.28 4.58
N ALA A 122 7.98 -2.52 4.99
CA ALA A 122 6.95 -3.52 5.23
C ALA A 122 6.27 -3.21 6.56
N CYS A 123 4.98 -2.88 6.52
CA CYS A 123 4.22 -2.46 7.71
C CYS A 123 3.67 -3.68 8.46
N ARG A 124 4.52 -4.31 9.28
CA ARG A 124 4.28 -5.61 9.93
C ARG A 124 2.95 -5.73 10.65
N GLN A 125 2.48 -4.64 11.29
CA GLN A 125 1.23 -4.63 12.06
C GLN A 125 -0.04 -4.81 11.21
N TYR A 126 0.05 -4.57 9.88
CA TYR A 126 -1.08 -4.69 8.94
C TYR A 126 -0.90 -5.83 7.93
N LEU A 127 0.24 -6.52 7.98
CA LEU A 127 0.54 -7.62 7.08
C LEU A 127 0.03 -8.95 7.64
N ASN A 128 -0.77 -9.67 6.85
CA ASN A 128 -1.30 -10.98 7.20
C ASN A 128 -1.02 -12.01 6.10
N GLY A 129 -1.09 -13.29 6.48
CA GLY A 129 -0.99 -14.42 5.55
C GLY A 129 0.30 -14.40 4.71
N PRO A 130 0.22 -14.79 3.43
CA PRO A 130 1.39 -14.92 2.56
C PRO A 130 2.08 -13.59 2.25
N TYR A 131 1.36 -12.46 2.31
CA TYR A 131 1.95 -11.13 2.13
C TYR A 131 2.96 -10.78 3.24
N ALA A 132 2.74 -11.25 4.48
CA ALA A 132 3.63 -10.95 5.60
C ALA A 132 5.04 -11.50 5.37
N SER A 133 5.17 -12.78 5.10
CA SER A 133 6.47 -13.42 4.88
C SER A 133 7.19 -12.88 3.64
N ASP A 134 6.44 -12.62 2.55
CA ASP A 134 7.02 -12.12 1.30
C ASP A 134 7.54 -10.68 1.46
N TYR A 135 6.72 -9.75 1.95
CA TYR A 135 7.11 -8.34 2.07
C TYR A 135 8.21 -8.12 3.10
N ILE A 136 8.15 -8.82 4.25
CA ILE A 136 9.20 -8.77 5.28
C ILE A 136 10.52 -9.29 4.72
N GLY A 137 10.51 -10.45 4.03
CA GLY A 137 11.71 -10.99 3.41
C GLY A 137 12.28 -10.11 2.28
N LEU A 138 11.43 -9.38 1.56
CA LEU A 138 11.88 -8.39 0.56
C LEU A 138 12.54 -7.18 1.23
N GLU A 139 11.96 -6.66 2.30
CA GLU A 139 12.55 -5.58 3.09
C GLU A 139 13.93 -5.97 3.61
N GLU A 140 14.07 -7.14 4.21
CA GLU A 140 15.35 -7.65 4.73
C GLU A 140 16.42 -7.73 3.62
N ARG A 141 16.04 -8.24 2.44
CA ARG A 141 16.94 -8.26 1.27
C ARG A 141 17.30 -6.87 0.76
N ALA A 142 16.36 -5.91 0.78
CA ALA A 142 16.62 -4.53 0.39
C ALA A 142 17.56 -3.84 1.38
N ARG A 143 17.39 -4.08 2.69
CA ARG A 143 18.28 -3.60 3.77
C ARG A 143 19.70 -4.14 3.59
N ALA A 144 19.84 -5.45 3.46
CA ALA A 144 21.16 -6.10 3.29
C ALA A 144 21.92 -5.61 2.06
N ARG A 145 21.21 -5.12 1.03
CA ARG A 145 21.78 -4.58 -0.20
C ARG A 145 21.85 -3.06 -0.23
N HIS A 146 21.57 -2.38 0.86
CA HIS A 146 21.52 -0.91 0.97
C HIS A 146 20.72 -0.24 -0.16
N LYS A 147 19.55 -0.80 -0.53
CA LYS A 147 18.72 -0.26 -1.59
C LYS A 147 17.84 0.90 -1.09
N GLY A 148 17.65 1.90 -1.94
CA GLY A 148 16.71 3.00 -1.68
C GLY A 148 16.97 3.69 -0.34
N LEU A 149 15.95 3.76 0.52
CA LEU A 149 16.00 4.38 1.86
C LEU A 149 17.00 3.69 2.80
N TRP A 150 17.37 2.42 2.53
CA TRP A 150 18.35 1.64 3.30
C TRP A 150 19.82 2.06 3.05
N ARG A 151 20.05 3.07 2.21
CA ARG A 151 21.36 3.77 2.11
C ARG A 151 21.61 4.67 3.29
N ASP A 152 20.55 5.13 3.97
CA ASP A 152 20.66 5.85 5.22
C ASP A 152 21.14 4.89 6.32
N HIS A 153 22.06 5.33 7.15
CA HIS A 153 22.56 4.55 8.28
C HIS A 153 21.51 4.35 9.38
N ASN A 154 20.58 5.29 9.50
CA ASN A 154 19.51 5.25 10.49
C ASN A 154 18.18 5.73 9.89
N PRO A 155 17.59 4.97 8.96
CA PRO A 155 16.36 5.36 8.31
C PRO A 155 15.20 5.38 9.32
N LEU A 156 14.57 6.55 9.50
CA LEU A 156 13.45 6.72 10.41
C LEU A 156 12.16 6.16 9.78
N PRO A 157 11.46 5.22 10.46
CA PRO A 157 10.18 4.72 9.96
C PRO A 157 9.11 5.81 9.86
N PRO A 158 8.22 5.78 8.84
CA PRO A 158 7.21 6.83 8.66
C PRO A 158 6.26 6.98 9.86
N TRP A 159 5.90 5.90 10.56
CA TRP A 159 5.07 5.97 11.76
C TRP A 159 5.75 6.69 12.92
N GLU A 160 7.05 6.50 13.11
CA GLU A 160 7.83 7.22 14.14
C GLU A 160 7.96 8.70 13.76
N PHE A 161 8.21 9.00 12.49
CA PHE A 161 8.25 10.38 12.00
C PHE A 161 6.92 11.11 12.25
N ARG A 162 5.77 10.48 11.96
CA ARG A 162 4.45 11.05 12.25
C ARG A 162 4.23 11.28 13.75
N HIS A 163 4.64 10.35 14.60
CA HIS A 163 4.56 10.49 16.06
C HIS A 163 5.41 11.67 16.58
N ALA A 164 6.64 11.81 16.10
CA ALA A 164 7.52 12.92 16.49
C ALA A 164 6.93 14.29 16.13
N LEU A 165 6.30 14.41 14.95
CA LEU A 165 5.63 15.65 14.53
C LEU A 165 4.42 16.00 15.40
N GLN A 166 3.64 15.02 15.84
CA GLN A 166 2.48 15.22 16.72
C GLN A 166 2.92 15.66 18.12
N GLY A 167 3.98 15.08 18.68
CA GLY A 167 4.56 15.45 19.96
C GLY A 167 5.09 16.88 19.97
N GLY A 168 5.72 17.32 18.87
CA GLY A 168 6.21 18.68 18.70
C GLY A 168 5.08 19.74 18.64
N LYS A 169 3.93 19.39 18.03
CA LYS A 169 2.75 20.29 18.00
C LYS A 169 2.11 20.47 19.37
N ARG A 170 1.99 19.39 20.18
CA ARG A 170 1.42 19.48 21.54
C ARG A 170 2.24 20.37 22.46
N ARG A 171 3.57 20.36 22.36
CA ARG A 171 4.43 21.23 23.17
C ARG A 171 4.33 22.72 22.81
N ARG A 172 4.03 23.06 21.54
CA ARG A 172 3.88 24.46 21.08
C ARG A 172 2.50 25.07 21.38
N SER A 173 1.48 24.27 21.65
CA SER A 173 0.14 24.76 21.99
C SER A 173 -0.05 25.03 23.49
N HIS A 174 0.95 24.82 24.32
CA HIS A 174 0.94 25.05 25.78
C HIS A 174 1.89 26.18 26.20
N HIS A 175 2.35 26.98 25.25
CA HIS A 175 3.06 28.23 25.43
C HIS A 175 2.33 29.37 24.71
#